data_c02e635a0b5e75bc3e4f278c97cada51
#
_entry.id   c02e635a0b5e75bc3e4f278c97cada51
#
_cell.length_a   1.000
_cell.length_b   1.000
_cell.length_c   1.000
_cell.angle_alpha   90.00
_cell.angle_beta   90.00
_cell.angle_gamma   90.00
#
_symmetry.space_group_name_H-M   'P 1'
#
loop_
_entity.id
_entity.type
_entity.pdbx_description
1 polymer ?
#
loop_
_entity_poly.entity_id
_entity_poly.type
_entity_poly.pdbx_seq_one_letter_code
_entity_poly.pdbx_strand_id
1 'polypeptide(L)'
;MTGHAAVGAAIEVRNVIAITGRGAVLIGYVRGGTPRIGQLTAVLDLGRSGERRLEVIAVERLSSMEAGGGAIGLVFRNPPSVAELRQALPAGALLTLDESAIDR
;
A
#
# COMPACT_ATOMS: atom_id res chain seq x y z
N MET A 1 7.54 -18.71 -18.58
CA MET A 1 7.19 -18.67 -18.07
C MET A 1 6.83 -18.20 -17.19
N THR A 2 6.93 -18.01 -16.90
CA THR A 2 6.50 -17.83 -16.06
C THR A 2 5.48 -17.33 -15.72
N GLY A 3 4.81 -17.44 -15.69
CA GLY A 3 3.47 -17.10 -15.57
C GLY A 3 2.95 -16.53 -14.35
N HIS A 4 3.64 -16.34 -13.40
CA HIS A 4 3.14 -15.69 -12.19
C HIS A 4 3.26 -14.19 -12.33
N ALA A 5 2.41 -13.49 -11.61
CA ALA A 5 2.43 -12.04 -11.63
C ALA A 5 3.73 -11.54 -11.01
N ALA A 6 4.30 -10.55 -11.64
CA ALA A 6 5.49 -9.93 -11.10
C ALA A 6 5.12 -9.07 -9.91
N VAL A 7 6.00 -9.05 -8.92
CA VAL A 7 5.84 -8.13 -7.80
C VAL A 7 6.32 -6.77 -8.26
N GLY A 8 5.43 -5.79 -8.25
CA GLY A 8 5.79 -4.45 -8.69
C GLY A 8 6.54 -3.67 -7.64
N ALA A 9 6.22 -3.89 -6.37
CA ALA A 9 6.87 -3.15 -5.29
C ALA A 9 6.65 -3.86 -3.97
N ALA A 10 7.52 -3.57 -3.02
CA ALA A 10 7.38 -4.02 -1.64
C ALA A 10 7.56 -2.81 -0.75
N ILE A 11 6.65 -2.64 0.19
CA ILE A 11 6.59 -1.48 1.06
C ILE A 11 6.62 -1.94 2.50
N GLU A 12 7.54 -1.42 3.28
CA GLU A 12 7.53 -1.68 4.72
C GLU A 12 6.61 -0.68 5.38
N VAL A 13 5.57 -1.18 6.02
CA VAL A 13 4.54 -0.33 6.62
C VAL A 13 5.09 0.36 7.85
N ARG A 14 4.87 1.66 7.94
CA ARG A 14 5.24 2.43 9.13
C ARG A 14 4.01 2.84 9.92
N ASN A 15 2.98 3.28 9.22
CA ASN A 15 1.80 3.78 9.89
C ASN A 15 0.65 3.85 8.90
N VAL A 16 -0.54 3.97 9.44
CA VAL A 16 -1.73 4.25 8.64
C VAL A 16 -2.41 5.43 9.31
N ILE A 17 -2.68 6.46 8.55
CA ILE A 17 -3.30 7.67 9.09
C ILE A 17 -4.53 8.00 8.28
N ALA A 18 -5.40 8.81 8.85
CA ALA A 18 -6.57 9.32 8.15
C ALA A 18 -6.27 10.71 7.64
N ILE A 19 -6.54 10.94 6.38
CA ILE A 19 -6.37 12.26 5.78
C ILE A 19 -7.71 12.68 5.20
N THR A 20 -8.15 13.86 5.57
CA THR A 20 -9.42 14.39 5.11
C THR A 20 -9.45 14.37 3.58
N GLY A 21 -10.52 13.82 3.03
CA GLY A 21 -10.69 13.71 1.60
C GLY A 21 -10.05 12.49 0.98
N ARG A 22 -9.22 11.76 1.72
CA ARG A 22 -8.54 10.58 1.17
C ARG A 22 -8.80 9.31 1.94
N GLY A 23 -9.28 9.42 3.18
CA GLY A 23 -9.48 8.27 4.02
C GLY A 23 -8.18 7.73 4.58
N ALA A 24 -8.08 6.42 4.70
CA ALA A 24 -6.88 5.80 5.25
C ALA A 24 -5.75 5.86 4.22
N VAL A 25 -4.62 6.39 4.66
CA VAL A 25 -3.41 6.50 3.83
C VAL A 25 -2.31 5.71 4.52
N LEU A 26 -1.66 4.84 3.78
CA LEU A 26 -0.61 4.00 4.32
C LEU A 26 0.73 4.70 4.11
N ILE A 27 1.47 4.86 5.19
CA ILE A 27 2.80 5.46 5.17
C ILE A 27 3.82 4.34 5.30
N GLY A 28 4.80 4.34 4.43
CA GLY A 28 5.82 3.30 4.48
C GLY A 28 7.06 3.66 3.70
N TYR A 29 8.00 2.72 3.72
CA TYR A 29 9.25 2.85 2.97
C TYR A 29 9.28 1.81 1.87
N VAL A 30 9.77 2.22 0.71
CA VAL A 30 9.96 1.30 -0.42
C VAL A 30 11.14 0.41 -0.12
N ARG A 31 10.91 -0.91 -0.14
CA ARG A 31 11.96 -1.90 0.07
C ARG A 31 12.35 -2.62 -1.20
N GLY A 32 11.56 -2.47 -2.26
CA GLY A 32 11.89 -3.04 -3.54
C GLY A 32 10.91 -2.57 -4.58
N GLY A 33 11.34 -2.56 -5.83
CA GLY A 33 10.47 -2.16 -6.94
C GLY A 33 10.05 -0.73 -6.90
N THR A 34 9.00 -0.43 -7.65
CA THR A 34 8.48 0.93 -7.77
C THR A 34 6.96 0.89 -7.61
N PRO A 35 6.42 1.54 -6.56
CA PRO A 35 4.97 1.61 -6.43
C PRO A 35 4.39 2.52 -7.51
N ARG A 36 3.25 2.09 -8.06
CA ARG A 36 2.59 2.82 -9.14
C ARG A 36 1.10 2.76 -8.98
N ILE A 37 0.45 3.77 -9.54
CA ILE A 37 -1.00 3.79 -9.62
C ILE A 37 -1.46 2.59 -10.45
N GLY A 38 -2.49 1.92 -9.97
CA GLY A 38 -3.07 0.77 -10.65
C GLY A 38 -2.64 -0.57 -10.09
N GLN A 39 -1.57 -0.58 -9.30
CA GLN A 39 -1.13 -1.84 -8.69
C GLN A 39 -2.11 -2.27 -7.61
N LEU A 40 -2.18 -3.57 -7.39
CA LEU A 40 -3.04 -4.15 -6.36
C LEU A 40 -2.20 -4.72 -5.24
N THR A 41 -2.67 -4.54 -4.02
CA THR A 41 -2.03 -5.19 -2.89
C THR A 41 -2.27 -6.70 -2.94
N ALA A 42 -1.50 -7.44 -2.17
CA ALA A 42 -1.86 -8.82 -1.85
C ALA A 42 -3.21 -8.81 -1.13
N VAL A 43 -3.83 -9.98 -1.03
CA VAL A 43 -5.10 -10.10 -0.32
C VAL A 43 -4.86 -9.76 1.15
N LEU A 44 -5.69 -8.86 1.66
CA LEU A 44 -5.60 -8.41 3.05
C LEU A 44 -6.85 -8.87 3.79
N ASP A 45 -6.65 -9.35 5.00
CA ASP A 45 -7.76 -9.70 5.88
C ASP A 45 -8.12 -8.46 6.67
N LEU A 46 -9.24 -7.86 6.31
CA LEU A 46 -9.68 -6.60 6.89
C LEU A 46 -10.75 -6.79 7.96
N GLY A 47 -10.80 -7.98 8.55
CA GLY A 47 -11.77 -8.24 9.60
C GLY A 47 -13.18 -8.20 9.07
N ARG A 48 -13.97 -7.26 9.56
CA ARG A 48 -15.37 -7.17 9.16
C ARG A 48 -15.55 -6.91 7.68
N SER A 49 -14.62 -6.21 7.08
CA SER A 49 -14.70 -5.92 5.65
C SER A 49 -14.32 -7.12 4.79
N GLY A 50 -13.88 -8.22 5.42
CA GLY A 50 -13.52 -9.42 4.69
C GLY A 50 -12.15 -9.30 4.05
N GLU A 51 -11.89 -10.20 3.12
CA GLU A 51 -10.61 -10.21 2.43
C GLU A 51 -10.72 -9.42 1.14
N ARG A 52 -9.77 -8.54 0.93
CA ARG A 52 -9.78 -7.66 -0.24
C ARG A 52 -8.36 -7.39 -0.68
N ARG A 53 -8.26 -7.10 -1.97
CA ARG A 53 -7.06 -6.46 -2.51
C ARG A 53 -7.40 -5.00 -2.72
N LEU A 54 -6.46 -4.13 -2.43
CA LEU A 54 -6.69 -2.70 -2.55
C LEU A 54 -5.92 -2.17 -3.76
N GLU A 55 -6.54 -1.28 -4.50
CA GLU A 55 -5.92 -0.69 -5.67
C GLU A 55 -5.31 0.65 -5.30
N VAL A 56 -4.06 0.85 -5.70
CA VAL A 56 -3.36 2.10 -5.46
C VAL A 56 -3.87 3.13 -6.46
N ILE A 57 -4.38 4.25 -5.96
CA ILE A 57 -4.83 5.34 -6.83
C ILE A 57 -3.95 6.57 -6.74
N ALA A 58 -3.05 6.63 -5.76
CA ALA A 58 -2.08 7.71 -5.70
C ALA A 58 -0.87 7.24 -4.90
N VAL A 59 0.29 7.69 -5.33
CA VAL A 59 1.54 7.46 -4.62
C VAL A 59 2.15 8.83 -4.39
N GLU A 60 2.35 9.17 -3.13
CA GLU A 60 2.84 10.51 -2.79
C GLU A 60 4.18 10.39 -2.09
N ARG A 61 5.13 11.16 -2.55
CA ARG A 61 6.40 11.24 -1.86
C ARG A 61 6.23 12.18 -0.68
N LEU A 62 6.67 11.71 0.46
CA LEU A 62 6.58 12.52 1.66
C LEU A 62 7.92 13.16 1.89
N SER A 63 7.91 14.46 2.08
CA SER A 63 9.11 15.15 2.50
C SER A 63 9.50 14.60 3.84
N SER A 64 10.63 13.98 3.89
CA SER A 64 11.07 13.38 5.13
C SER A 64 12.24 14.18 5.66
N MET A 65 12.16 14.50 6.90
CA MET A 65 13.28 15.11 7.57
C MET A 65 14.24 14.10 8.12
N GLU A 66 13.89 12.85 7.99
CA GLU A 66 14.77 11.81 8.47
C GLU A 66 15.84 11.52 7.44
N ALA A 67 16.99 11.22 7.93
CA ALA A 67 18.08 10.83 7.06
C ALA A 67 17.67 9.61 6.26
N GLY A 68 17.99 9.61 5.00
CA GLY A 68 17.65 8.50 4.15
C GLY A 68 16.29 8.59 3.52
N GLY A 69 15.43 9.44 3.98
CA GLY A 69 14.14 9.71 3.37
C GLY A 69 13.44 8.51 2.80
N GLY A 70 12.70 8.73 1.75
CA GLY A 70 12.09 7.64 1.00
C GLY A 70 10.74 7.19 1.51
N ALA A 71 10.16 7.89 2.47
CA ALA A 71 8.81 7.58 2.91
C ALA A 71 7.82 7.97 1.82
N ILE A 72 6.82 7.14 1.64
CA ILE A 72 5.75 7.41 0.68
C ILE A 72 4.40 7.21 1.36
N GLY A 73 3.39 7.84 0.77
CA GLY A 73 2.01 7.58 1.15
C GLY A 73 1.30 6.89 0.00
N LEU A 74 0.57 5.83 0.33
CA LEU A 74 -0.25 5.13 -0.65
C LEU A 74 -1.70 5.42 -0.36
N VAL A 75 -2.41 5.89 -1.37
CA VAL A 75 -3.85 6.13 -1.30
C VAL A 75 -4.52 5.03 -2.09
N PHE A 76 -5.55 4.42 -1.51
CA PHE A 76 -6.23 3.29 -2.13
C PHE A 76 -7.65 3.68 -2.54
N ARG A 77 -8.15 2.99 -3.55
CA ARG A 77 -9.54 3.13 -3.97
C ARG A 77 -10.43 2.49 -2.91
N ASN A 78 -11.46 3.20 -2.48
CA ASN A 78 -12.42 2.70 -1.49
C ASN A 78 -11.70 2.10 -0.28
N PRO A 79 -10.89 2.89 0.41
CA PRO A 79 -10.05 2.32 1.46
C PRO A 79 -10.91 1.84 2.63
N PRO A 80 -10.44 0.82 3.35
CA PRO A 80 -11.08 0.45 4.62
C PRO A 80 -10.79 1.50 5.67
N SER A 81 -11.34 1.30 6.85
CA SER A 81 -11.06 2.21 7.95
C SER A 81 -9.58 2.13 8.34
N VAL A 82 -9.11 3.17 9.01
CA VAL A 82 -7.73 3.16 9.53
C VAL A 82 -7.53 1.97 10.46
N ALA A 83 -8.51 1.69 11.32
CA ALA A 83 -8.37 0.60 12.28
C ALA A 83 -8.24 -0.75 11.56
N GLU A 84 -9.06 -0.97 10.55
CA GLU A 84 -8.99 -2.21 9.79
C GLU A 84 -7.66 -2.36 9.08
N LEU A 85 -7.20 -1.29 8.48
CA LEU A 85 -5.96 -1.34 7.74
C LEU A 85 -4.76 -1.50 8.68
N ARG A 86 -4.79 -0.86 9.83
CA ARG A 86 -3.73 -1.03 10.83
C ARG A 86 -3.67 -2.46 11.34
N GLN A 87 -4.82 -3.08 11.49
CA GLN A 87 -4.86 -4.44 11.97
C GLN A 87 -4.29 -5.41 10.93
N ALA A 88 -4.62 -5.19 9.67
CA ALA A 88 -4.13 -6.04 8.59
C ALA A 88 -2.64 -5.80 8.32
N LEU A 89 -2.19 -4.56 8.51
CA LEU A 89 -0.82 -4.16 8.16
C LEU A 89 -0.21 -3.37 9.31
N PRO A 90 0.19 -4.08 10.37
CA PRO A 90 0.83 -3.40 11.48
C PRO A 90 2.20 -2.86 11.09
N ALA A 91 2.72 -1.94 11.88
CA ALA A 91 4.03 -1.35 11.63
C ALA A 91 5.07 -2.46 11.52
N GLY A 92 5.89 -2.39 10.49
CA GLY A 92 6.90 -3.39 10.21
C GLY A 92 6.46 -4.47 9.26
N ALA A 93 5.16 -4.55 8.95
CA ALA A 93 4.69 -5.54 7.97
C ALA A 93 5.18 -5.17 6.59
N LEU A 94 5.34 -6.17 5.75
CA LEU A 94 5.73 -5.95 4.37
C LEU A 94 4.51 -6.11 3.47
N LEU A 95 4.18 -5.05 2.76
CA LEU A 95 3.07 -5.05 1.81
C LEU A 95 3.64 -5.18 0.42
N THR A 96 3.12 -6.14 -0.35
CA THR A 96 3.53 -6.28 -1.74
C THR A 96 2.45 -5.73 -2.65
N LEU A 97 2.89 -5.14 -3.75
CA LEU A 97 2.02 -4.58 -4.78
C LEU A 97 2.31 -5.30 -6.08
N ASP A 98 1.26 -5.83 -6.68
CA ASP A 98 1.39 -6.57 -7.93
C ASP A 98 1.05 -5.65 -9.10
N GLU A 99 1.69 -5.90 -10.22
CA GLU A 99 1.44 -5.11 -11.40
C GLU A 99 0.36 -5.67 -12.30
N SER A 100 -0.17 -6.81 -11.98
CA SER A 100 -1.07 -7.50 -12.90
C SER A 100 -2.30 -6.68 -13.25
N ALA A 101 -2.73 -5.81 -12.37
CA ALA A 101 -3.98 -5.07 -12.59
C ALA A 101 -3.89 -4.09 -13.74
N ILE A 102 -2.71 -3.60 -14.05
CA ILE A 102 -2.56 -2.58 -15.08
C ILE A 102 -2.13 -3.15 -16.40
N ASP A 103 -2.02 -4.42 -16.48
CA ASP A 103 -1.56 -5.07 -17.67
C ASP A 103 -2.75 -5.50 -18.49
N ARG A 104 -3.33 -4.58 -19.19
CA ARG A 104 -4.52 -4.93 -19.97
C ARG A 104 -4.49 -4.30 -21.29
#